data_3a1c167e1af765299a236d1f3476b1fd
#
_entry.id   3a1c167e1af765299a236d1f3476b1fd
#
_cell.length_a   1.000
_cell.length_b   1.000
_cell.length_c   1.000
_cell.angle_alpha   90.00
_cell.angle_beta   90.00
_cell.angle_gamma   90.00
#
_symmetry.space_group_name_H-M   'P 1'
#
loop_
_entity.id
_entity.type
_entity.pdbx_description
1 polymer ?
#
loop_
_entity_poly.entity_id
_entity_poly.type
_entity_poly.pdbx_seq_one_letter_code
_entity_poly.pdbx_strand_id
1 'polypeptide(L)'
;MSKTKRRALRHAGGWTCAAMLLLAMAACQRDAVDAALPPAEPVAAVQAMARAIADNDLVAYARLSVPPAQYTALDQAWSQGHSRWPLTELPLHDQLLPMLQALSADDGSQRLQRSFDRQLAGQTAAVRQAAQSMGLFGVQYLRHETSFTASQQAHYVQVVQTLAAWAADAPISDRARARASIAALTKAASATGFTDDAQLQQAGMAASLERLGPFIATLKSVLASYGLDLDASMRGIAGEVLSRQGDNALVRLQYPLAGETITLQIPLTRREGHWYLTRTLADTDALLRNARTAQAAVEAESVSAIALPVETGDDEKPAATP
;
A
#
# COMPACT_ATOMS: atom_id res chain seq x y z
N MET A 1 15.98 70.82 -42.59
CA MET A 1 16.25 70.97 -41.17
C MET A 1 14.99 70.36 -40.43
N SER A 2 14.97 69.35 -39.65
CA SER A 2 15.89 68.65 -38.81
C SER A 2 15.35 67.22 -38.64
N LYS A 3 16.16 66.24 -39.00
CA LYS A 3 16.00 64.83 -38.61
C LYS A 3 16.56 64.71 -37.19
N THR A 4 15.79 64.38 -36.19
CA THR A 4 16.24 63.69 -34.97
C THR A 4 15.12 63.70 -33.93
N LYS A 5 14.32 62.61 -33.84
CA LYS A 5 13.57 62.18 -32.63
C LYS A 5 12.81 60.86 -32.92
N ARG A 6 13.50 59.78 -33.18
CA ARG A 6 12.91 58.44 -33.10
C ARG A 6 14.02 57.43 -32.69
N ARG A 7 14.32 57.37 -31.39
CA ARG A 7 15.10 56.26 -30.80
C ARG A 7 15.06 56.38 -29.26
N ALA A 8 13.96 56.08 -28.63
CA ALA A 8 13.95 55.76 -27.19
C ALA A 8 12.58 55.23 -26.78
N LEU A 9 12.18 54.03 -27.26
CA LEU A 9 11.05 53.28 -26.67
C LEU A 9 11.11 51.80 -27.12
N ARG A 10 12.14 51.08 -26.77
CA ARG A 10 12.25 49.63 -27.11
C ARG A 10 12.92 48.75 -26.05
N HIS A 11 13.05 49.15 -24.80
CA HIS A 11 13.67 48.27 -23.76
C HIS A 11 12.89 48.16 -22.44
N ALA A 12 11.63 48.57 -22.35
CA ALA A 12 10.85 48.44 -21.11
C ALA A 12 9.86 47.24 -21.07
N GLY A 13 9.74 46.43 -22.16
CA GLY A 13 8.77 45.36 -22.28
C GLY A 13 9.24 43.94 -21.92
N GLY A 14 10.56 43.75 -21.74
CA GLY A 14 11.13 42.40 -21.59
C GLY A 14 11.23 41.84 -20.16
N TRP A 15 11.17 42.68 -19.16
CA TRP A 15 11.42 42.27 -17.78
C TRP A 15 10.15 41.96 -16.95
N THR A 16 9.02 42.46 -17.40
CA THR A 16 7.72 42.19 -16.71
C THR A 16 7.14 40.81 -17.04
N CYS A 17 7.40 40.23 -18.22
CA CYS A 17 6.95 38.88 -18.57
C CYS A 17 7.74 37.78 -17.86
N ALA A 18 9.04 37.97 -17.58
CA ALA A 18 9.85 36.97 -16.88
C ALA A 18 9.50 36.87 -15.40
N ALA A 19 9.11 37.98 -14.75
CA ALA A 19 8.69 37.98 -13.35
C ALA A 19 7.31 37.33 -13.14
N MET A 20 6.38 37.42 -14.11
CA MET A 20 5.07 36.75 -14.04
C MET A 20 5.15 35.25 -14.29
N LEU A 21 6.10 34.74 -15.08
CA LEU A 21 6.28 33.29 -15.29
C LEU A 21 6.89 32.61 -14.06
N LEU A 22 7.73 33.28 -13.28
CA LEU A 22 8.31 32.74 -12.04
C LEU A 22 7.29 32.67 -10.89
N LEU A 23 6.30 33.55 -10.84
CA LEU A 23 5.21 33.51 -9.85
C LEU A 23 4.17 32.40 -10.16
N ALA A 24 3.99 32.05 -11.44
CA ALA A 24 3.06 30.99 -11.82
C ALA A 24 3.59 29.56 -11.46
N MET A 25 4.91 29.35 -11.43
CA MET A 25 5.48 28.06 -11.03
C MET A 25 5.46 27.85 -9.51
N ALA A 26 5.44 28.90 -8.70
CA ALA A 26 5.33 28.78 -7.25
C ALA A 26 3.90 28.46 -6.76
N ALA A 27 2.87 28.80 -7.54
CA ALA A 27 1.48 28.46 -7.22
C ALA A 27 1.16 26.98 -7.45
N CYS A 28 1.70 26.35 -8.50
CA CYS A 28 1.46 24.93 -8.78
C CYS A 28 2.14 23.97 -7.77
N GLN A 29 3.18 24.41 -7.06
CA GLN A 29 3.82 23.57 -6.03
C GLN A 29 3.07 23.59 -4.68
N ARG A 30 2.30 24.64 -4.38
CA ARG A 30 1.50 24.69 -3.15
C ARG A 30 0.27 23.80 -3.23
N ASP A 31 -0.41 23.75 -4.35
CA ASP A 31 -1.62 22.94 -4.53
C ASP A 31 -1.32 21.43 -4.49
N ALA A 32 -0.12 21.00 -4.92
CA ALA A 32 0.28 19.59 -4.91
C ALA A 32 0.65 19.08 -3.50
N VAL A 33 1.10 19.95 -2.60
CA VAL A 33 1.44 19.59 -1.20
C VAL A 33 0.17 19.53 -0.35
N ASP A 34 -0.77 20.46 -0.52
CA ASP A 34 -2.04 20.47 0.22
C ASP A 34 -2.99 19.34 -0.23
N ALA A 35 -2.93 18.91 -1.50
CA ALA A 35 -3.70 17.77 -2.00
C ALA A 35 -3.26 16.41 -1.42
N ALA A 36 -2.11 16.34 -0.75
CA ALA A 36 -1.55 15.11 -0.18
C ALA A 36 -1.91 14.90 1.31
N LEU A 37 -2.56 15.87 1.96
CA LEU A 37 -2.95 15.75 3.36
C LEU A 37 -4.38 15.23 3.51
N PRO A 38 -4.67 14.42 4.56
CA PRO A 38 -6.03 13.99 4.82
C PRO A 38 -6.95 15.20 5.10
N PRO A 39 -8.24 15.11 4.75
CA PRO A 39 -9.22 16.11 5.14
C PRO A 39 -9.29 16.32 6.66
N ALA A 40 -9.68 17.53 7.08
CA ALA A 40 -9.79 17.91 8.48
C ALA A 40 -10.94 17.22 9.25
N GLU A 41 -11.87 16.56 8.53
CA GLU A 41 -13.00 15.83 9.12
C GLU A 41 -12.74 14.31 9.12
N PRO A 42 -13.06 13.60 10.24
CA PRO A 42 -12.71 12.20 10.42
C PRO A 42 -13.21 11.26 9.31
N VAL A 43 -14.50 11.34 8.98
CA VAL A 43 -15.11 10.49 7.93
C VAL A 43 -14.53 10.80 6.55
N ALA A 44 -14.34 12.09 6.25
CA ALA A 44 -13.77 12.52 4.97
C ALA A 44 -12.32 12.04 4.79
N ALA A 45 -11.53 11.96 5.88
CA ALA A 45 -10.17 11.40 5.84
C ALA A 45 -10.17 9.92 5.44
N VAL A 46 -11.07 9.12 6.03
CA VAL A 46 -11.21 7.70 5.64
C VAL A 46 -11.68 7.55 4.20
N GLN A 47 -12.64 8.37 3.77
CA GLN A 47 -13.13 8.36 2.39
C GLN A 47 -12.04 8.77 1.38
N ALA A 48 -11.13 9.68 1.75
CA ALA A 48 -10.00 10.05 0.90
C ALA A 48 -9.02 8.88 0.71
N MET A 49 -8.65 8.18 1.81
CA MET A 49 -7.83 6.97 1.74
C MET A 49 -8.50 5.87 0.89
N ALA A 50 -9.80 5.64 1.09
CA ALA A 50 -10.54 4.64 0.33
C ALA A 50 -10.62 4.99 -1.17
N ARG A 51 -10.81 6.26 -1.51
CA ARG A 51 -10.76 6.72 -2.92
C ARG A 51 -9.40 6.49 -3.55
N ALA A 52 -8.30 6.78 -2.84
CA ALA A 52 -6.95 6.50 -3.36
C ALA A 52 -6.76 5.01 -3.70
N ILE A 53 -7.27 4.10 -2.85
CA ILE A 53 -7.28 2.65 -3.14
C ILE A 53 -8.17 2.34 -4.36
N ALA A 54 -9.37 2.92 -4.44
CA ALA A 54 -10.27 2.72 -5.58
C ALA A 54 -9.66 3.22 -6.90
N ASP A 55 -8.89 4.30 -6.84
CA ASP A 55 -8.23 4.90 -7.99
C ASP A 55 -6.85 4.26 -8.31
N ASN A 56 -6.45 3.26 -7.51
CA ASN A 56 -5.16 2.55 -7.61
C ASN A 56 -3.94 3.44 -7.38
N ASP A 57 -4.13 4.58 -6.74
CA ASP A 57 -3.07 5.49 -6.33
C ASP A 57 -2.55 5.11 -4.94
N LEU A 58 -1.68 4.10 -4.92
CA LEU A 58 -1.10 3.60 -3.67
C LEU A 58 -0.15 4.62 -3.03
N VAL A 59 0.42 5.55 -3.81
CA VAL A 59 1.26 6.63 -3.29
C VAL A 59 0.41 7.65 -2.54
N ALA A 60 -0.72 8.08 -3.12
CA ALA A 60 -1.68 8.94 -2.44
C ALA A 60 -2.22 8.27 -1.17
N TYR A 61 -2.58 6.97 -1.23
CA TYR A 61 -2.99 6.20 -0.06
C TYR A 61 -1.93 6.26 1.05
N ALA A 62 -0.66 6.00 0.74
CA ALA A 62 0.42 6.04 1.71
C ALA A 62 0.57 7.44 2.34
N ARG A 63 0.55 8.49 1.53
CA ARG A 63 0.65 9.88 2.01
C ARG A 63 -0.53 10.30 2.89
N LEU A 64 -1.75 9.84 2.56
CA LEU A 64 -2.95 10.12 3.35
C LEU A 64 -3.02 9.33 4.66
N SER A 65 -2.27 8.22 4.77
CA SER A 65 -2.36 7.29 5.89
C SER A 65 -1.50 7.68 7.10
N VAL A 66 -0.48 8.53 6.93
CA VAL A 66 0.44 8.98 8.00
C VAL A 66 0.84 10.44 7.84
N PRO A 67 1.29 11.13 8.91
CA PRO A 67 1.84 12.48 8.83
C PRO A 67 3.04 12.57 7.86
N PRO A 68 3.28 13.73 7.22
CA PRO A 68 4.35 13.90 6.23
C PRO A 68 5.76 13.52 6.73
N ALA A 69 6.09 13.89 7.97
CA ALA A 69 7.37 13.53 8.57
C ALA A 69 7.52 12.01 8.77
N GLN A 70 6.41 11.34 9.11
CA GLN A 70 6.38 9.89 9.27
C GLN A 70 6.47 9.17 7.91
N TYR A 71 5.81 9.70 6.87
CA TYR A 71 5.96 9.22 5.49
C TYR A 71 7.41 9.25 5.02
N THR A 72 8.11 10.37 5.24
CA THR A 72 9.53 10.49 4.90
C THR A 72 10.40 9.48 5.64
N ALA A 73 10.15 9.26 6.94
CA ALA A 73 10.88 8.27 7.73
C ALA A 73 10.60 6.83 7.26
N LEU A 74 9.38 6.53 6.83
CA LEU A 74 9.00 5.23 6.27
C LEU A 74 9.66 4.97 4.91
N ASP A 75 9.78 6.00 4.06
CA ASP A 75 10.49 5.91 2.78
C ASP A 75 12.00 5.65 2.99
N GLN A 76 12.62 6.30 3.98
CA GLN A 76 13.99 6.00 4.39
C GLN A 76 14.14 4.58 4.91
N ALA A 77 13.24 4.12 5.79
CA ALA A 77 13.24 2.76 6.31
C ALA A 77 13.04 1.72 5.21
N TRP A 78 12.27 2.04 4.16
CA TRP A 78 12.11 1.20 2.98
C TRP A 78 13.41 1.03 2.21
N SER A 79 14.10 2.14 1.90
CA SER A 79 15.38 2.12 1.17
C SER A 79 16.49 1.37 1.92
N GLN A 80 16.42 1.36 3.27
CA GLN A 80 17.31 0.62 4.16
C GLN A 80 16.93 -0.86 4.34
N GLY A 81 15.81 -1.32 3.77
CA GLY A 81 15.33 -2.70 3.93
C GLY A 81 14.58 -2.99 5.24
N HIS A 82 14.31 -1.96 6.05
CA HIS A 82 13.64 -2.11 7.36
C HIS A 82 12.13 -1.98 7.30
N SER A 83 11.55 -1.62 6.15
CA SER A 83 10.11 -1.45 5.96
C SER A 83 9.65 -1.92 4.59
N ARG A 84 8.41 -2.41 4.53
CA ARG A 84 7.63 -2.58 3.29
C ARG A 84 6.22 -2.00 3.46
N TRP A 85 6.08 -1.09 4.43
CA TRP A 85 4.84 -0.33 4.59
C TRP A 85 4.60 0.56 3.36
N PRO A 86 3.39 0.73 2.80
CA PRO A 86 2.12 0.21 3.30
C PRO A 86 1.76 -1.20 2.81
N LEU A 87 2.60 -1.89 2.04
CA LEU A 87 2.29 -3.22 1.51
C LEU A 87 1.99 -4.23 2.63
N THR A 88 2.65 -4.08 3.79
CA THR A 88 2.43 -4.94 4.97
C THR A 88 1.04 -4.79 5.60
N GLU A 89 0.27 -3.76 5.26
CA GLU A 89 -1.13 -3.60 5.68
C GLU A 89 -2.11 -4.35 4.76
N LEU A 90 -1.66 -4.80 3.59
CA LEU A 90 -2.51 -5.54 2.65
C LEU A 90 -2.80 -6.95 3.19
N PRO A 91 -4.03 -7.45 3.01
CA PRO A 91 -4.32 -8.86 3.26
C PRO A 91 -3.38 -9.74 2.42
N LEU A 92 -2.82 -10.79 3.02
CA LEU A 92 -1.90 -11.73 2.35
C LEU A 92 -0.64 -11.05 1.78
N HIS A 93 -0.16 -9.99 2.41
CA HIS A 93 1.05 -9.27 1.97
C HIS A 93 2.26 -10.19 1.78
N ASP A 94 2.41 -11.23 2.61
CA ASP A 94 3.48 -12.24 2.48
C ASP A 94 3.40 -13.02 1.16
N GLN A 95 2.22 -13.07 0.53
CA GLN A 95 1.99 -13.77 -0.74
C GLN A 95 2.15 -12.86 -1.96
N LEU A 96 2.31 -11.55 -1.78
CA LEU A 96 2.38 -10.60 -2.91
C LEU A 96 3.57 -10.91 -3.82
N LEU A 97 4.80 -10.99 -3.28
CA LEU A 97 5.98 -11.32 -4.08
C LEU A 97 5.95 -12.73 -4.65
N PRO A 98 5.67 -13.79 -3.88
CA PRO A 98 5.47 -15.14 -4.45
C PRO A 98 4.43 -15.18 -5.58
N MET A 99 3.34 -14.44 -5.46
CA MET A 99 2.32 -14.33 -6.50
C MET A 99 2.86 -13.62 -7.75
N LEU A 100 3.56 -12.48 -7.59
CA LEU A 100 4.17 -11.77 -8.72
C LEU A 100 5.19 -12.66 -9.43
N GLN A 101 6.04 -13.38 -8.70
CA GLN A 101 7.01 -14.34 -9.26
C GLN A 101 6.31 -15.45 -10.05
N ALA A 102 5.28 -16.06 -9.47
CA ALA A 102 4.55 -17.15 -10.13
C ALA A 102 3.83 -16.69 -11.39
N LEU A 103 3.28 -15.47 -11.38
CA LEU A 103 2.60 -14.87 -12.53
C LEU A 103 3.59 -14.41 -13.61
N SER A 104 4.77 -13.88 -13.25
CA SER A 104 5.76 -13.33 -14.19
C SER A 104 6.69 -14.37 -14.79
N ALA A 105 6.67 -15.62 -14.31
CA ALA A 105 7.49 -16.69 -14.86
C ALA A 105 7.13 -16.99 -16.31
N ASP A 106 8.13 -17.35 -17.14
CA ASP A 106 7.95 -17.59 -18.60
C ASP A 106 6.82 -18.59 -18.90
N ASP A 107 6.69 -19.65 -18.09
CA ASP A 107 5.63 -20.66 -18.21
C ASP A 107 4.46 -20.43 -17.22
N GLY A 108 4.46 -19.31 -16.48
CA GLY A 108 3.54 -19.01 -15.39
C GLY A 108 2.07 -19.14 -15.82
N SER A 109 1.69 -18.51 -16.93
CA SER A 109 0.33 -18.59 -17.48
C SER A 109 -0.07 -20.05 -17.77
N GLN A 110 0.81 -20.84 -18.37
CA GLN A 110 0.52 -22.24 -18.73
C GLN A 110 0.40 -23.12 -17.48
N ARG A 111 1.28 -22.93 -16.48
CA ARG A 111 1.22 -23.66 -15.20
C ARG A 111 -0.07 -23.37 -14.46
N LEU A 112 -0.43 -22.10 -14.33
CA LEU A 112 -1.66 -21.68 -13.66
C LEU A 112 -2.90 -22.21 -14.39
N GLN A 113 -2.94 -22.14 -15.73
CA GLN A 113 -4.05 -22.70 -16.51
C GLN A 113 -4.16 -24.22 -16.31
N ARG A 114 -3.05 -24.96 -16.37
CA ARG A 114 -3.07 -26.42 -16.13
C ARG A 114 -3.49 -26.76 -14.69
N SER A 115 -3.07 -25.98 -13.71
CA SER A 115 -3.48 -26.16 -12.32
C SER A 115 -4.98 -25.91 -12.15
N PHE A 116 -5.48 -24.82 -12.71
CA PHE A 116 -6.90 -24.49 -12.73
C PHE A 116 -7.73 -25.60 -13.40
N ASP A 117 -7.31 -26.06 -14.59
CA ASP A 117 -8.03 -27.08 -15.35
C ASP A 117 -8.13 -28.41 -14.59
N ARG A 118 -7.12 -28.76 -13.80
CA ARG A 118 -7.13 -29.99 -12.98
C ARG A 118 -7.92 -29.87 -11.69
N GLN A 119 -7.90 -28.69 -11.05
CA GLN A 119 -8.40 -28.55 -9.68
C GLN A 119 -9.77 -27.87 -9.58
N LEU A 120 -10.08 -26.95 -10.49
CA LEU A 120 -11.24 -26.06 -10.33
C LEU A 120 -12.20 -26.11 -11.54
N ALA A 121 -11.70 -26.36 -12.75
CA ALA A 121 -12.51 -26.26 -13.95
C ALA A 121 -13.71 -27.22 -13.93
N GLY A 122 -14.92 -26.65 -14.00
CA GLY A 122 -16.16 -27.40 -13.96
C GLY A 122 -16.55 -27.95 -12.59
N GLN A 123 -15.78 -27.67 -11.54
CA GLN A 123 -16.02 -28.17 -10.16
C GLN A 123 -16.98 -27.27 -9.38
N THR A 124 -18.05 -26.78 -10.02
CA THR A 124 -18.96 -25.77 -9.40
C THR A 124 -19.52 -26.21 -8.07
N ALA A 125 -19.98 -27.47 -7.95
CA ALA A 125 -20.56 -27.99 -6.70
C ALA A 125 -19.50 -28.09 -5.58
N ALA A 126 -18.28 -28.57 -5.92
CA ALA A 126 -17.20 -28.69 -4.95
C ALA A 126 -16.69 -27.31 -4.46
N VAL A 127 -16.57 -26.34 -5.38
CA VAL A 127 -16.20 -24.96 -5.02
C VAL A 127 -17.24 -24.32 -4.11
N ARG A 128 -18.53 -24.47 -4.42
CA ARG A 128 -19.64 -24.00 -3.57
C ARG A 128 -19.57 -24.61 -2.18
N GLN A 129 -19.45 -25.93 -2.08
CA GLN A 129 -19.36 -26.61 -0.79
C GLN A 129 -18.13 -26.17 0.01
N ALA A 130 -16.97 -26.02 -0.65
CA ALA A 130 -15.76 -25.53 -0.01
C ALA A 130 -15.94 -24.10 0.53
N ALA A 131 -16.50 -23.19 -0.25
CA ALA A 131 -16.77 -21.81 0.17
C ALA A 131 -17.68 -21.76 1.38
N GLN A 132 -18.78 -22.52 1.39
CA GLN A 132 -19.71 -22.62 2.52
C GLN A 132 -19.02 -23.17 3.77
N SER A 133 -18.26 -24.26 3.64
CA SER A 133 -17.54 -24.87 4.76
C SER A 133 -16.48 -23.93 5.36
N MET A 134 -15.70 -23.25 4.49
CA MET A 134 -14.71 -22.27 4.92
C MET A 134 -15.36 -21.05 5.60
N GLY A 135 -16.51 -20.61 5.10
CA GLY A 135 -17.28 -19.53 5.73
C GLY A 135 -17.74 -19.90 7.14
N LEU A 136 -18.32 -21.09 7.30
CA LEU A 136 -18.75 -21.59 8.63
C LEU A 136 -17.56 -21.71 9.60
N PHE A 137 -16.45 -22.31 9.14
CA PHE A 137 -15.23 -22.43 9.94
C PHE A 137 -14.67 -21.07 10.32
N GLY A 138 -14.55 -20.14 9.35
CA GLY A 138 -14.04 -18.80 9.59
C GLY A 138 -14.88 -18.01 10.60
N VAL A 139 -16.22 -18.10 10.53
CA VAL A 139 -17.12 -17.48 11.51
C VAL A 139 -16.93 -18.08 12.91
N GLN A 140 -16.80 -19.41 13.01
CA GLN A 140 -16.56 -20.06 14.30
C GLN A 140 -15.19 -19.67 14.87
N TYR A 141 -14.14 -19.63 14.06
CA TYR A 141 -12.83 -19.16 14.47
C TYR A 141 -12.89 -17.73 15.02
N LEU A 142 -13.48 -16.79 14.27
CA LEU A 142 -13.61 -15.39 14.67
C LEU A 142 -14.40 -15.21 15.98
N ARG A 143 -15.43 -16.01 16.22
CA ARG A 143 -16.21 -15.96 17.48
C ARG A 143 -15.42 -16.36 18.71
N HIS A 144 -14.36 -17.18 18.55
CA HIS A 144 -13.52 -17.64 19.66
C HIS A 144 -12.21 -16.84 19.75
N GLU A 145 -11.92 -15.96 18.79
CA GLU A 145 -10.71 -15.14 18.76
C GLU A 145 -10.85 -13.99 19.78
N THR A 146 -10.01 -13.97 20.80
CA THR A 146 -10.05 -13.01 21.91
C THR A 146 -9.23 -11.75 21.69
N SER A 147 -8.41 -11.71 20.65
CA SER A 147 -7.59 -10.53 20.32
C SER A 147 -8.40 -9.38 19.70
N PHE A 148 -9.59 -9.65 19.21
CA PHE A 148 -10.48 -8.65 18.60
C PHE A 148 -11.44 -8.06 19.62
N THR A 149 -11.70 -6.74 19.48
CA THR A 149 -12.85 -6.12 20.15
C THR A 149 -14.17 -6.68 19.61
N ALA A 150 -15.25 -6.58 20.37
CA ALA A 150 -16.57 -7.03 19.93
C ALA A 150 -17.01 -6.40 18.58
N SER A 151 -16.65 -5.12 18.35
CA SER A 151 -16.95 -4.42 17.10
C SER A 151 -16.13 -4.97 15.93
N GLN A 152 -14.84 -5.24 16.14
CA GLN A 152 -13.97 -5.84 15.11
C GLN A 152 -14.44 -7.27 14.78
N GLN A 153 -14.77 -8.06 15.80
CA GLN A 153 -15.28 -9.40 15.63
C GLN A 153 -16.57 -9.41 14.80
N ALA A 154 -17.54 -8.54 15.16
CA ALA A 154 -18.78 -8.40 14.40
C ALA A 154 -18.55 -8.00 12.95
N HIS A 155 -17.60 -7.08 12.68
CA HIS A 155 -17.22 -6.68 11.35
C HIS A 155 -16.62 -7.85 10.54
N TYR A 156 -15.61 -8.54 11.08
CA TYR A 156 -14.98 -9.66 10.37
C TYR A 156 -15.94 -10.83 10.12
N VAL A 157 -16.87 -11.09 11.03
CA VAL A 157 -17.93 -12.09 10.83
C VAL A 157 -18.80 -11.71 9.62
N GLN A 158 -19.26 -10.46 9.52
CA GLN A 158 -20.01 -9.98 8.34
C GLN A 158 -19.23 -10.18 7.05
N VAL A 159 -17.94 -9.76 7.02
CA VAL A 159 -17.07 -9.88 5.84
C VAL A 159 -16.91 -11.34 5.43
N VAL A 160 -16.60 -12.25 6.37
CA VAL A 160 -16.40 -13.68 6.06
C VAL A 160 -17.69 -14.31 5.56
N GLN A 161 -18.84 -14.01 6.15
CA GLN A 161 -20.13 -14.52 5.69
C GLN A 161 -20.46 -14.05 4.28
N THR A 162 -20.28 -12.76 4.01
CA THR A 162 -20.54 -12.15 2.68
C THR A 162 -19.61 -12.72 1.62
N LEU A 163 -18.31 -12.82 1.90
CA LEU A 163 -17.34 -13.37 0.94
C LEU A 163 -17.57 -14.88 0.71
N ALA A 164 -17.97 -15.64 1.72
CA ALA A 164 -18.30 -17.06 1.55
C ALA A 164 -19.57 -17.24 0.69
N ALA A 165 -20.59 -16.41 0.89
CA ALA A 165 -21.79 -16.41 0.05
C ALA A 165 -21.48 -16.04 -1.39
N TRP A 166 -20.72 -14.97 -1.60
CA TRP A 166 -20.22 -14.59 -2.93
C TRP A 166 -19.44 -15.72 -3.59
N ALA A 167 -18.46 -16.31 -2.91
CA ALA A 167 -17.62 -17.36 -3.47
C ALA A 167 -18.41 -18.64 -3.81
N ALA A 168 -19.49 -18.94 -3.08
CA ALA A 168 -20.36 -20.06 -3.38
C ALA A 168 -21.15 -19.88 -4.69
N ASP A 169 -21.46 -18.64 -5.07
CA ASP A 169 -22.26 -18.33 -6.25
C ASP A 169 -21.44 -17.78 -7.43
N ALA A 170 -20.22 -17.28 -7.16
CA ALA A 170 -19.33 -16.75 -8.18
C ALA A 170 -18.90 -17.86 -9.19
N PRO A 171 -18.75 -17.52 -10.48
CA PRO A 171 -18.36 -18.48 -11.52
C PRO A 171 -16.85 -18.81 -11.46
N ILE A 172 -16.35 -19.20 -10.29
CA ILE A 172 -14.92 -19.46 -10.03
C ILE A 172 -14.40 -20.63 -10.89
N SER A 173 -15.27 -21.62 -11.20
CA SER A 173 -14.92 -22.80 -11.99
C SER A 173 -15.04 -22.62 -13.50
N ASP A 174 -15.36 -21.41 -14.00
CA ASP A 174 -15.51 -21.11 -15.44
C ASP A 174 -14.13 -21.04 -16.13
N ARG A 175 -13.91 -21.92 -17.11
CA ARG A 175 -12.63 -22.02 -17.85
C ARG A 175 -12.29 -20.80 -18.68
N ALA A 176 -13.28 -20.22 -19.36
CA ALA A 176 -13.05 -19.09 -20.25
C ALA A 176 -12.67 -17.84 -19.43
N ARG A 177 -13.39 -17.62 -18.33
CA ARG A 177 -13.13 -16.53 -17.37
C ARG A 177 -11.77 -16.69 -16.70
N ALA A 178 -11.45 -17.88 -16.22
CA ALA A 178 -10.15 -18.17 -15.60
C ALA A 178 -8.99 -17.93 -16.56
N ARG A 179 -9.12 -18.37 -17.83
CA ARG A 179 -8.08 -18.12 -18.86
C ARG A 179 -7.87 -16.63 -19.09
N ALA A 180 -8.94 -15.86 -19.23
CA ALA A 180 -8.87 -14.41 -19.40
C ALA A 180 -8.21 -13.72 -18.17
N SER A 181 -8.60 -14.13 -16.96
CA SER A 181 -8.06 -13.63 -15.70
C SER A 181 -6.56 -13.92 -15.55
N ILE A 182 -6.14 -15.16 -15.80
CA ILE A 182 -4.73 -15.57 -15.76
C ILE A 182 -3.91 -14.76 -16.77
N ALA A 183 -4.38 -14.61 -18.01
CA ALA A 183 -3.68 -13.82 -19.02
C ALA A 183 -3.56 -12.34 -18.65
N ALA A 184 -4.59 -11.72 -18.07
CA ALA A 184 -4.55 -10.34 -17.62
C ALA A 184 -3.58 -10.17 -16.45
N LEU A 185 -3.65 -11.05 -15.43
CA LEU A 185 -2.79 -10.97 -14.24
C LEU A 185 -1.33 -11.24 -14.57
N THR A 186 -1.00 -12.21 -15.43
CA THR A 186 0.38 -12.49 -15.85
C THR A 186 0.97 -11.30 -16.60
N LYS A 187 0.22 -10.68 -17.50
CA LYS A 187 0.64 -9.46 -18.20
C LYS A 187 0.90 -8.30 -17.22
N ALA A 188 -0.02 -8.08 -16.28
CA ALA A 188 0.11 -7.00 -15.31
C ALA A 188 1.26 -7.24 -14.32
N ALA A 189 1.47 -8.49 -13.87
CA ALA A 189 2.56 -8.85 -12.97
C ALA A 189 3.93 -8.64 -13.65
N SER A 190 4.10 -9.12 -14.88
CA SER A 190 5.35 -8.90 -15.65
C SER A 190 5.64 -7.41 -15.87
N ALA A 191 4.60 -6.59 -16.04
CA ALA A 191 4.76 -5.14 -16.22
C ALA A 191 5.25 -4.41 -14.95
N THR A 192 5.10 -5.00 -13.74
CA THR A 192 5.64 -4.42 -12.50
C THR A 192 7.17 -4.43 -12.48
N GLY A 193 7.80 -5.40 -13.15
CA GLY A 193 9.24 -5.63 -13.13
C GLY A 193 9.76 -6.10 -11.77
N PHE A 194 8.89 -6.56 -10.86
CA PHE A 194 9.29 -7.05 -9.53
C PHE A 194 9.21 -8.57 -9.46
N THR A 195 10.35 -9.20 -9.13
CA THR A 195 10.46 -10.63 -8.88
C THR A 195 11.02 -10.97 -7.51
N ASP A 196 11.58 -9.98 -6.81
CA ASP A 196 12.15 -10.17 -5.46
C ASP A 196 12.07 -8.88 -4.62
N ASP A 197 12.37 -9.02 -3.33
CA ASP A 197 12.33 -7.94 -2.36
C ASP A 197 13.44 -6.90 -2.58
N ALA A 198 14.60 -7.31 -3.12
CA ALA A 198 15.71 -6.40 -3.39
C ALA A 198 15.34 -5.36 -4.47
N GLN A 199 14.57 -5.77 -5.48
CA GLN A 199 14.08 -4.87 -6.51
C GLN A 199 13.08 -3.85 -5.97
N LEU A 200 12.20 -4.25 -5.03
CA LEU A 200 11.32 -3.30 -4.33
C LEU A 200 12.14 -2.30 -3.52
N GLN A 201 13.15 -2.78 -2.77
CA GLN A 201 14.02 -1.92 -1.98
C GLN A 201 14.77 -0.93 -2.86
N GLN A 202 15.37 -1.41 -3.94
CA GLN A 202 16.16 -0.57 -4.86
C GLN A 202 15.31 0.48 -5.58
N ALA A 203 14.06 0.16 -5.92
CA ALA A 203 13.16 1.11 -6.54
C ALA A 203 12.73 2.23 -5.57
N GLY A 204 12.72 1.97 -4.27
CA GLY A 204 12.18 2.86 -3.24
C GLY A 204 10.65 2.74 -3.10
N MET A 205 10.12 3.28 -2.02
CA MET A 205 8.71 3.13 -1.67
C MET A 205 7.78 3.71 -2.75
N ALA A 206 7.95 4.98 -3.11
CA ALA A 206 7.05 5.64 -4.05
C ALA A 206 7.02 4.96 -5.42
N ALA A 207 8.18 4.67 -6.03
CA ALA A 207 8.25 4.03 -7.34
C ALA A 207 7.73 2.58 -7.32
N SER A 208 7.91 1.86 -6.20
CA SER A 208 7.32 0.52 -6.03
C SER A 208 5.80 0.58 -6.01
N LEU A 209 5.22 1.52 -5.26
CA LEU A 209 3.78 1.73 -5.17
C LEU A 209 3.17 2.15 -6.51
N GLU A 210 3.83 3.05 -7.25
CA GLU A 210 3.42 3.46 -8.60
C GLU A 210 3.37 2.28 -9.58
N ARG A 211 4.40 1.41 -9.57
CA ARG A 211 4.45 0.24 -10.45
C ARG A 211 3.45 -0.85 -10.07
N LEU A 212 3.11 -0.97 -8.78
CA LEU A 212 2.11 -1.91 -8.30
C LEU A 212 0.67 -1.46 -8.57
N GLY A 213 0.41 -0.16 -8.70
CA GLY A 213 -0.93 0.39 -8.94
C GLY A 213 -1.67 -0.30 -10.11
N PRO A 214 -1.09 -0.40 -11.33
CA PRO A 214 -1.71 -1.09 -12.46
C PRO A 214 -1.95 -2.59 -12.23
N PHE A 215 -1.10 -3.27 -11.46
CA PHE A 215 -1.34 -4.66 -11.09
C PHE A 215 -2.55 -4.79 -10.15
N ILE A 216 -2.66 -3.93 -9.14
CA ILE A 216 -3.82 -3.89 -8.23
C ILE A 216 -5.10 -3.54 -8.99
N ALA A 217 -5.04 -2.60 -9.96
CA ALA A 217 -6.17 -2.29 -10.83
C ALA A 217 -6.65 -3.54 -11.61
N THR A 218 -5.70 -4.30 -12.17
CA THR A 218 -6.01 -5.53 -12.89
C THR A 218 -6.60 -6.59 -11.96
N LEU A 219 -6.04 -6.76 -10.77
CA LEU A 219 -6.57 -7.70 -9.77
C LEU A 219 -8.01 -7.35 -9.38
N LYS A 220 -8.30 -6.08 -9.09
CA LYS A 220 -9.66 -5.60 -8.78
C LYS A 220 -10.62 -5.82 -9.96
N SER A 221 -10.18 -5.54 -11.19
CA SER A 221 -10.98 -5.79 -12.40
C SER A 221 -11.28 -7.28 -12.58
N VAL A 222 -10.33 -8.16 -12.30
CA VAL A 222 -10.56 -9.62 -12.30
C VAL A 222 -11.60 -9.99 -11.25
N LEU A 223 -11.48 -9.52 -10.00
CA LEU A 223 -12.46 -9.78 -8.93
C LEU A 223 -13.85 -9.25 -9.30
N ALA A 224 -13.95 -8.06 -9.88
CA ALA A 224 -15.20 -7.49 -10.37
C ALA A 224 -15.84 -8.38 -11.47
N SER A 225 -15.03 -8.99 -12.34
CA SER A 225 -15.52 -9.96 -13.34
C SER A 225 -16.17 -11.21 -12.73
N TYR A 226 -15.86 -11.54 -11.49
CA TYR A 226 -16.47 -12.60 -10.69
C TYR A 226 -17.57 -12.08 -9.75
N GLY A 227 -17.97 -10.80 -9.86
CA GLY A 227 -19.04 -10.20 -9.07
C GLY A 227 -18.59 -9.56 -7.75
N LEU A 228 -17.28 -9.43 -7.51
CA LEU A 228 -16.73 -8.74 -6.33
C LEU A 228 -16.09 -7.41 -6.75
N ASP A 229 -16.90 -6.35 -6.79
CA ASP A 229 -16.45 -4.99 -7.15
C ASP A 229 -15.91 -4.24 -5.93
N LEU A 230 -14.59 -4.32 -5.72
CA LEU A 230 -13.92 -3.65 -4.61
C LEU A 230 -13.85 -2.11 -4.81
N ASP A 231 -13.86 -1.62 -6.05
CA ASP A 231 -13.85 -0.18 -6.31
C ASP A 231 -15.20 0.44 -5.93
N ALA A 232 -16.30 -0.23 -6.22
CA ALA A 232 -17.63 0.17 -5.76
C ALA A 232 -17.71 0.14 -4.23
N SER A 233 -17.11 -0.88 -3.59
CA SER A 233 -17.04 -0.96 -2.12
C SER A 233 -16.32 0.23 -1.52
N MET A 234 -15.15 0.60 -2.05
CA MET A 234 -14.35 1.72 -1.56
C MET A 234 -15.02 3.08 -1.80
N ARG A 235 -15.59 3.30 -2.99
CA ARG A 235 -16.30 4.54 -3.32
C ARG A 235 -17.63 4.69 -2.57
N GLY A 236 -18.25 3.57 -2.21
CA GLY A 236 -19.51 3.51 -1.49
C GLY A 236 -19.38 3.70 0.03
N ILE A 237 -18.18 3.95 0.57
CA ILE A 237 -18.00 4.17 2.00
C ILE A 237 -18.76 5.43 2.43
N ALA A 238 -19.74 5.23 3.30
CA ALA A 238 -20.46 6.27 4.04
C ALA A 238 -20.16 6.12 5.54
N GLY A 239 -20.33 7.19 6.31
CA GLY A 239 -20.05 7.10 7.73
C GLY A 239 -20.57 8.26 8.55
N GLU A 240 -20.52 8.09 9.85
CA GLU A 240 -20.88 9.09 10.85
C GLU A 240 -19.88 9.06 12.02
N VAL A 241 -19.71 10.20 12.66
CA VAL A 241 -18.90 10.32 13.88
C VAL A 241 -19.76 9.91 15.06
N LEU A 242 -19.38 8.82 15.75
CA LEU A 242 -20.07 8.35 16.96
C LEU A 242 -19.63 9.14 18.20
N SER A 243 -18.35 9.49 18.27
CA SER A 243 -17.81 10.32 19.35
C SER A 243 -16.56 11.05 18.90
N ARG A 244 -16.31 12.22 19.50
CA ARG A 244 -15.10 13.01 19.30
C ARG A 244 -14.68 13.62 20.64
N GLN A 245 -13.45 13.30 21.08
CA GLN A 245 -12.89 13.78 22.34
C GLN A 245 -11.45 14.22 22.12
N GLY A 246 -11.21 15.52 22.05
CA GLY A 246 -9.91 16.10 21.75
C GLY A 246 -9.39 15.62 20.38
N ASP A 247 -8.27 14.90 20.42
CA ASP A 247 -7.61 14.35 19.23
C ASP A 247 -8.01 12.90 18.91
N ASN A 248 -9.05 12.39 19.55
CA ASN A 248 -9.58 11.05 19.26
C ASN A 248 -11.01 11.13 18.74
N ALA A 249 -11.33 10.30 17.75
CA ALA A 249 -12.67 10.12 17.23
C ALA A 249 -12.95 8.63 17.01
N LEU A 250 -14.21 8.24 17.23
CA LEU A 250 -14.74 6.94 16.81
C LEU A 250 -15.74 7.19 15.69
N VAL A 251 -15.55 6.54 14.56
CA VAL A 251 -16.46 6.64 13.42
C VAL A 251 -17.11 5.29 13.14
N ARG A 252 -18.39 5.32 12.76
CA ARG A 252 -19.08 4.18 12.16
C ARG A 252 -19.06 4.36 10.66
N LEU A 253 -18.61 3.34 9.94
CA LEU A 253 -18.61 3.28 8.49
C LEU A 253 -19.56 2.19 8.03
N GLN A 254 -20.14 2.42 6.85
CA GLN A 254 -20.91 1.42 6.10
C GLN A 254 -20.39 1.41 4.66
N TYR A 255 -20.29 0.21 4.08
CA TYR A 255 -19.86 0.06 2.69
C TYR A 255 -20.52 -1.17 2.05
N PRO A 256 -20.80 -1.13 0.73
CA PRO A 256 -21.31 -2.29 0.01
C PRO A 256 -20.20 -3.32 -0.22
N LEU A 257 -20.50 -4.60 -0.05
CA LEU A 257 -19.60 -5.71 -0.39
C LEU A 257 -20.44 -6.86 -0.93
N ALA A 258 -20.25 -7.24 -2.20
CA ALA A 258 -20.95 -8.34 -2.85
C ALA A 258 -22.48 -8.31 -2.64
N GLY A 259 -23.09 -7.12 -2.69
CA GLY A 259 -24.54 -6.93 -2.52
C GLY A 259 -25.03 -6.73 -1.09
N GLU A 260 -24.18 -6.94 -0.10
CA GLU A 260 -24.50 -6.73 1.32
C GLU A 260 -23.92 -5.39 1.82
N THR A 261 -24.54 -4.81 2.86
CA THR A 261 -23.99 -3.64 3.55
C THR A 261 -23.21 -4.06 4.79
N ILE A 262 -21.92 -3.80 4.79
CA ILE A 262 -21.01 -4.11 5.90
C ILE A 262 -20.86 -2.89 6.81
N THR A 263 -20.87 -3.11 8.11
CA THR A 263 -20.67 -2.06 9.13
C THR A 263 -19.33 -2.26 9.83
N LEU A 264 -18.61 -1.15 10.01
CA LEU A 264 -17.29 -1.10 10.67
C LEU A 264 -17.25 0.07 11.64
N GLN A 265 -16.67 -0.11 12.83
CA GLN A 265 -16.32 0.99 13.73
C GLN A 265 -14.80 1.07 13.82
N ILE A 266 -14.24 2.26 13.57
CA ILE A 266 -12.80 2.48 13.62
C ILE A 266 -12.47 3.71 14.46
N PRO A 267 -11.43 3.63 15.31
CA PRO A 267 -10.87 4.77 15.99
C PRO A 267 -9.95 5.56 15.06
N LEU A 268 -10.01 6.86 15.16
CA LEU A 268 -9.14 7.81 14.47
C LEU A 268 -8.43 8.67 15.50
N THR A 269 -7.18 9.04 15.20
CA THR A 269 -6.38 9.97 16.00
C THR A 269 -5.99 11.16 15.13
N ARG A 270 -6.13 12.38 15.68
CA ARG A 270 -5.72 13.60 15.01
C ARG A 270 -4.26 13.92 15.33
N ARG A 271 -3.45 14.16 14.29
CA ARG A 271 -2.09 14.68 14.37
C ARG A 271 -1.92 15.83 13.38
N GLU A 272 -1.33 16.91 13.81
CA GLU A 272 -1.04 18.09 12.96
C GLU A 272 -2.31 18.64 12.25
N GLY A 273 -3.47 18.57 12.91
CA GLY A 273 -4.75 19.03 12.37
C GLY A 273 -5.51 18.04 11.49
N HIS A 274 -4.92 16.89 11.13
CA HIS A 274 -5.48 15.89 10.22
C HIS A 274 -5.79 14.56 10.93
N TRP A 275 -6.74 13.78 10.39
CA TRP A 275 -7.19 12.53 10.98
C TRP A 275 -6.57 11.31 10.28
N TYR A 276 -6.09 10.38 11.08
CA TYR A 276 -5.44 9.14 10.66
C TYR A 276 -6.05 7.95 11.38
N LEU A 277 -5.94 6.75 10.80
CA LEU A 277 -6.31 5.52 11.47
C LEU A 277 -5.40 5.31 12.68
N THR A 278 -5.99 5.18 13.88
CA THR A 278 -5.21 5.01 15.13
C THR A 278 -4.28 3.80 15.06
N ARG A 279 -4.75 2.71 14.46
CA ARG A 279 -3.95 1.49 14.30
C ARG A 279 -2.75 1.72 13.36
N THR A 280 -2.96 2.31 12.20
CA THR A 280 -1.88 2.60 11.24
C THR A 280 -0.80 3.48 11.87
N LEU A 281 -1.19 4.51 12.64
CA LEU A 281 -0.22 5.32 13.39
C LEU A 281 0.58 4.49 14.40
N ALA A 282 -0.08 3.62 15.15
CA ALA A 282 0.58 2.79 16.16
C ALA A 282 1.55 1.78 15.53
N ASP A 283 1.11 1.11 14.45
CA ASP A 283 1.89 0.11 13.74
C ASP A 283 3.11 0.74 13.06
N THR A 284 2.96 1.91 12.41
CA THR A 284 4.06 2.63 11.78
C THR A 284 5.02 3.26 12.78
N ASP A 285 4.54 3.75 13.92
CA ASP A 285 5.39 4.19 15.04
C ASP A 285 6.25 3.03 15.58
N ALA A 286 5.66 1.84 15.73
CA ALA A 286 6.39 0.64 16.17
C ALA A 286 7.44 0.22 15.14
N LEU A 287 7.08 0.20 13.85
CA LEU A 287 7.97 -0.12 12.75
C LEU A 287 9.18 0.82 12.72
N LEU A 288 8.97 2.14 12.83
CA LEU A 288 10.05 3.12 12.84
C LEU A 288 10.95 3.02 14.08
N ARG A 289 10.39 2.66 15.25
CA ARG A 289 11.23 2.36 16.43
C ARG A 289 12.14 1.17 16.17
N ASN A 290 11.61 0.08 15.63
CA ASN A 290 12.37 -1.13 15.30
C ASN A 290 13.45 -0.86 14.23
N ALA A 291 13.14 -0.08 13.20
CA ALA A 291 14.10 0.33 12.17
C ALA A 291 15.29 1.10 12.77
N ARG A 292 15.04 2.07 13.67
CA ARG A 292 16.10 2.82 14.37
C ARG A 292 16.97 1.92 15.23
N THR A 293 16.37 0.97 15.94
CA THR A 293 17.12 0.01 16.78
C THR A 293 18.01 -0.89 15.91
N ALA A 294 17.50 -1.38 14.78
CA ALA A 294 18.28 -2.18 13.84
C ALA A 294 19.46 -1.37 13.27
N GLN A 295 19.23 -0.13 12.88
CA GLN A 295 20.28 0.75 12.36
C GLN A 295 21.36 1.03 13.42
N ALA A 296 20.98 1.34 14.66
CA ALA A 296 21.92 1.58 15.76
C ALA A 296 22.77 0.31 16.06
N ALA A 297 22.20 -0.89 15.94
CA ALA A 297 22.93 -2.13 16.12
C ALA A 297 24.01 -2.33 15.02
N VAL A 298 23.69 -2.06 13.75
CA VAL A 298 24.64 -2.13 12.64
C VAL A 298 25.77 -1.09 12.78
N GLU A 299 25.45 0.12 13.23
CA GLU A 299 26.45 1.16 13.48
C GLU A 299 27.39 0.77 14.65
N ALA A 300 26.86 0.20 15.72
CA ALA A 300 27.65 -0.27 16.84
C ALA A 300 28.58 -1.43 16.46
N GLU A 301 28.11 -2.35 15.65
CA GLU A 301 28.91 -3.48 15.14
C GLU A 301 30.04 -2.99 14.23
N SER A 302 29.76 -2.06 13.33
CA SER A 302 30.75 -1.46 12.42
C SER A 302 31.83 -0.68 13.18
N VAL A 303 31.47 0.06 14.24
CA VAL A 303 32.43 0.75 15.11
C VAL A 303 33.31 -0.26 15.86
N SER A 304 32.73 -1.34 16.37
CA SER A 304 33.47 -2.40 17.07
C SER A 304 34.45 -3.14 16.15
N ALA A 305 34.04 -3.37 14.89
CA ALA A 305 34.90 -4.03 13.89
C ALA A 305 36.14 -3.18 13.51
N ILE A 306 36.01 -1.84 13.52
CA ILE A 306 37.12 -0.91 13.24
C ILE A 306 38.09 -0.82 14.45
N ALA A 307 37.60 -1.09 15.66
CA ALA A 307 38.38 -0.98 16.89
C ALA A 307 39.24 -2.22 17.26
N LEU A 308 39.23 -3.27 16.42
CA LEU A 308 40.13 -4.41 16.64
C LEU A 308 41.59 -4.00 16.41
N PRO A 309 42.51 -4.23 17.38
CA PRO A 309 43.90 -3.85 17.24
C PRO A 309 44.55 -4.70 16.11
N VAL A 310 45.27 -4.01 15.25
CA VAL A 310 46.19 -4.68 14.32
C VAL A 310 47.22 -5.36 15.20
N GLU A 311 47.22 -6.72 15.27
CA GLU A 311 48.31 -7.47 15.85
C GLU A 311 49.59 -7.13 15.05
N THR A 312 50.42 -6.27 15.61
CA THR A 312 51.81 -6.13 15.17
C THR A 312 52.53 -7.42 15.53
N GLY A 313 52.70 -8.28 14.56
CA GLY A 313 53.56 -9.44 14.68
C GLY A 313 54.99 -8.97 14.95
N ASP A 314 55.43 -9.09 16.21
CA ASP A 314 56.84 -9.08 16.56
C ASP A 314 57.48 -10.36 16.04
N ASP A 315 58.15 -10.26 14.91
CA ASP A 315 59.16 -11.24 14.43
C ASP A 315 60.34 -11.24 15.39
N GLU A 316 60.22 -12.02 16.46
CA GLU A 316 61.37 -12.37 17.34
C GLU A 316 62.22 -13.48 16.65
N LYS A 317 63.28 -13.03 16.00
CA LYS A 317 64.34 -13.88 15.40
C LYS A 317 65.11 -14.55 16.52
N PRO A 318 65.20 -15.91 16.60
CA PRO A 318 66.06 -16.58 17.57
C PRO A 318 67.54 -16.40 17.22
N ALA A 319 68.28 -15.84 18.17
CA ALA A 319 69.76 -15.73 18.13
C ALA A 319 70.39 -17.12 18.17
N ALA A 320 71.26 -17.39 17.23
CA ALA A 320 72.21 -18.50 17.27
C ALA A 320 73.30 -18.21 18.28
N THR A 321 73.60 -19.15 19.15
CA THR A 321 74.76 -19.15 20.03
C THR A 321 75.66 -20.39 19.69
N PRO A 322 77.01 -20.26 19.86
CA PRO A 322 78.04 -21.05 19.24
C PRO A 322 78.18 -22.43 19.77
#